data_6771247bca90b4723fd5d263548f6596
#
_entry.id   6771247bca90b4723fd5d263548f6596
#
_cell.length_a   1.000
_cell.length_b   1.000
_cell.length_c   1.000
_cell.angle_alpha   90.00
_cell.angle_beta   90.00
_cell.angle_gamma   90.00
#
_symmetry.space_group_name_H-M   'P 1'
#
loop_
_entity.id
_entity.type
_entity.pdbx_description
1 polymer ?
#
loop_
_entity_poly.entity_id
_entity_poly.type
_entity_poly.pdbx_seq_one_letter_code
_entity_poly.pdbx_strand_id
1 'polypeptide(L)'
;MVESTLQLFTATQNKDFHYIILISGDTLPLKTVEEIHTTLRSAYTEKQEFIPIDPTITDAIINRVCWRYFYPNKVTIMRRIKRLAMKCCCHKKNPYFSKLPTLKKGSQWLAITNYFRDYIFDYLAAHPDFIPAFRYSHCADEMFFQTLICDTSFAARNTCSSLVYTDWKNTDSHPKTFTTNDLEHLAALKSISKEYPYSPLFARKFDDGLDIARYREILFGQGTKAAR
;
A
#
# COMPACT_ATOMS: atom_id res chain seq x y z
N MET A 1 10.60 0.41 5.14
CA MET A 1 9.43 -0.35 4.61
C MET A 1 9.65 -0.87 3.19
N VAL A 2 10.15 -0.11 2.21
CA VAL A 2 10.42 -0.65 0.85
C VAL A 2 11.31 -1.90 0.88
N GLU A 3 12.45 -1.88 1.56
CA GLU A 3 13.35 -3.03 1.65
C GLU A 3 12.66 -4.26 2.28
N SER A 4 11.81 -4.05 3.29
CA SER A 4 11.03 -5.15 3.90
C SER A 4 10.00 -5.74 2.92
N THR A 5 9.35 -4.89 2.12
CA THR A 5 8.41 -5.36 1.07
C THR A 5 9.15 -6.15 -0.01
N LEU A 6 10.34 -5.69 -0.45
CA LEU A 6 11.15 -6.43 -1.41
C LEU A 6 11.63 -7.77 -0.85
N GLN A 7 11.96 -7.86 0.44
CA GLN A 7 12.29 -9.13 1.10
C GLN A 7 11.09 -10.10 1.11
N LEU A 8 9.87 -9.60 1.39
CA LEU A 8 8.66 -10.41 1.28
C LEU A 8 8.46 -10.91 -0.15
N PHE A 9 8.68 -10.08 -1.16
CA PHE A 9 8.60 -10.50 -2.57
C PHE A 9 9.65 -11.55 -2.91
N THR A 10 10.89 -11.39 -2.44
CA THR A 10 11.95 -12.40 -2.60
C THR A 10 11.52 -13.76 -2.03
N ALA A 11 10.89 -13.78 -0.85
CA ALA A 11 10.43 -15.01 -0.21
C ALA A 11 9.33 -15.74 -1.00
N THR A 12 8.74 -15.10 -2.01
CA THR A 12 7.71 -15.68 -2.87
C THR A 12 8.24 -16.16 -4.24
N GLN A 13 9.52 -15.94 -4.58
CA GLN A 13 10.06 -16.19 -5.94
C GLN A 13 9.90 -17.63 -6.43
N ASN A 14 9.94 -18.61 -5.54
CA ASN A 14 9.83 -20.03 -5.92
C ASN A 14 8.46 -20.63 -5.53
N LYS A 15 7.43 -19.81 -5.40
CA LYS A 15 6.09 -20.25 -5.04
C LYS A 15 5.12 -20.02 -6.19
N ASP A 16 4.25 -20.99 -6.42
CA ASP A 16 3.17 -20.89 -7.39
C ASP A 16 1.99 -20.13 -6.78
N PHE A 17 1.69 -18.95 -7.32
CA PHE A 17 0.54 -18.11 -6.96
C PHE A 17 0.28 -17.10 -8.09
N HIS A 18 -0.92 -16.57 -8.11
CA HIS A 18 -1.33 -15.54 -9.07
C HIS A 18 -1.04 -14.11 -8.55
N TYR A 19 -1.38 -13.83 -7.31
CA TYR A 19 -1.25 -12.51 -6.69
C TYR A 19 -0.50 -12.54 -5.37
N ILE A 20 0.26 -11.48 -5.14
CA ILE A 20 0.72 -11.06 -3.81
C ILE A 20 -0.10 -9.84 -3.40
N ILE A 21 -0.70 -9.89 -2.22
CA ILE A 21 -1.47 -8.78 -1.66
C ILE A 21 -0.75 -8.30 -0.41
N LEU A 22 -0.34 -7.03 -0.40
CA LEU A 22 0.30 -6.42 0.75
C LEU A 22 -0.78 -5.87 1.69
N ILE A 23 -0.87 -6.45 2.88
CA ILE A 23 -1.79 -6.06 3.94
C ILE A 23 -1.03 -5.89 5.26
N SER A 24 -1.67 -5.26 6.25
CA SER A 24 -1.14 -5.11 7.62
C SER A 24 -1.91 -5.98 8.61
N GLY A 25 -1.37 -6.16 9.81
CA GLY A 25 -2.02 -6.95 10.86
C GLY A 25 -3.36 -6.38 11.36
N ASP A 26 -3.65 -5.12 11.06
CA ASP A 26 -4.92 -4.42 11.36
C ASP A 26 -5.89 -4.39 10.15
N THR A 27 -5.70 -5.29 9.19
CA THR A 27 -6.53 -5.42 7.97
C THR A 27 -7.41 -6.66 8.07
N LEU A 28 -8.70 -6.51 7.77
CA LEU A 28 -9.64 -7.64 7.73
C LEU A 28 -10.31 -7.76 6.36
N PRO A 29 -10.72 -8.98 5.94
CA PRO A 29 -11.41 -9.19 4.67
C PRO A 29 -12.84 -8.64 4.71
N LEU A 30 -13.32 -8.07 3.60
CA LEU A 30 -14.73 -7.69 3.39
C LEU A 30 -15.50 -8.73 2.59
N LYS A 31 -14.82 -9.68 2.01
CA LYS A 31 -15.35 -10.73 1.13
C LYS A 31 -15.01 -12.10 1.66
N THR A 32 -15.81 -13.09 1.29
CA THR A 32 -15.48 -14.50 1.54
C THR A 32 -14.23 -14.91 0.76
N VAL A 33 -13.62 -16.01 1.15
CA VAL A 33 -12.44 -16.56 0.43
C VAL A 33 -12.79 -16.86 -1.02
N GLU A 34 -13.97 -17.38 -1.31
CA GLU A 34 -14.47 -17.71 -2.64
C GLU A 34 -14.63 -16.45 -3.49
N GLU A 35 -15.20 -15.39 -2.94
CA GLU A 35 -15.34 -14.08 -3.62
C GLU A 35 -13.99 -13.46 -3.93
N ILE A 36 -13.04 -13.51 -2.98
CA ILE A 36 -11.66 -13.03 -3.17
C ILE A 36 -11.00 -13.80 -4.31
N HIS A 37 -11.03 -15.13 -4.27
CA HIS A 37 -10.44 -15.97 -5.31
C HIS A 37 -11.06 -15.74 -6.68
N THR A 38 -12.39 -15.60 -6.76
CA THR A 38 -13.10 -15.36 -8.01
C THR A 38 -12.68 -14.01 -8.61
N THR A 39 -12.64 -12.96 -7.79
CA THR A 39 -12.24 -11.61 -8.23
C THR A 39 -10.80 -11.61 -8.73
N LEU A 40 -9.87 -12.19 -7.97
CA LEU A 40 -8.46 -12.21 -8.33
C LEU A 40 -8.17 -13.09 -9.55
N ARG A 41 -8.89 -14.22 -9.70
CA ARG A 41 -8.75 -15.08 -10.87
C ARG A 41 -9.20 -14.38 -12.15
N SER A 42 -10.32 -13.66 -12.11
CA SER A 42 -10.79 -12.86 -13.23
C SER A 42 -9.79 -11.77 -13.61
N ALA A 43 -9.31 -11.02 -12.63
CA ALA A 43 -8.30 -9.98 -12.82
C ALA A 43 -6.96 -10.53 -13.36
N TYR A 44 -6.58 -11.72 -12.93
CA TYR A 44 -5.36 -12.38 -13.40
C TYR A 44 -5.40 -12.76 -14.88
N THR A 45 -6.55 -13.14 -15.39
CA THR A 45 -6.75 -13.43 -16.82
C THR A 45 -6.40 -12.22 -17.69
N GLU A 46 -6.69 -11.02 -17.21
CA GLU A 46 -6.35 -9.74 -17.84
C GLU A 46 -4.98 -9.20 -17.43
N LYS A 47 -4.27 -9.92 -16.54
CA LYS A 47 -2.98 -9.53 -15.96
C LYS A 47 -3.02 -8.14 -15.32
N GLN A 48 -4.11 -7.82 -14.63
CA GLN A 48 -4.30 -6.53 -13.99
C GLN A 48 -3.42 -6.39 -12.75
N GLU A 49 -2.88 -5.19 -12.54
CA GLU A 49 -2.16 -4.81 -11.32
C GLU A 49 -3.03 -3.83 -10.51
N PHE A 50 -2.93 -3.90 -9.20
CA PHE A 50 -3.66 -3.02 -8.27
C PHE A 50 -2.66 -2.23 -7.43
N ILE A 51 -2.05 -1.25 -8.06
CA ILE A 51 -1.14 -0.30 -7.41
C ILE A 51 -1.83 1.06 -7.41
N PRO A 52 -2.28 1.56 -6.24
CA PRO A 52 -2.97 2.84 -6.16
C PRO A 52 -2.04 3.97 -6.59
N ILE A 53 -2.55 4.85 -7.44
CA ILE A 53 -1.83 6.03 -7.92
C ILE A 53 -2.74 7.23 -7.80
N ASP A 54 -2.30 8.21 -7.03
CA ASP A 54 -2.99 9.50 -6.90
C ASP A 54 -2.87 10.28 -8.21
N PRO A 55 -3.94 10.91 -8.68
CA PRO A 55 -3.93 11.61 -9.97
C PRO A 55 -3.00 12.82 -9.96
N THR A 56 -2.72 13.38 -8.81
CA THR A 56 -1.88 14.58 -8.64
C THR A 56 -0.77 14.34 -7.64
N ILE A 57 0.39 14.93 -7.92
CA ILE A 57 1.53 14.97 -7.00
C ILE A 57 1.92 16.43 -6.78
N THR A 58 2.08 16.83 -5.52
CA THR A 58 2.48 18.18 -5.14
C THR A 58 3.99 18.30 -4.94
N ASP A 59 4.53 19.52 -5.01
CA ASP A 59 5.93 19.78 -4.70
C ASP A 59 6.33 19.31 -3.30
N ALA A 60 5.43 19.40 -2.32
CA ALA A 60 5.66 18.89 -0.99
C ALA A 60 5.90 17.37 -0.97
N ILE A 61 5.22 16.63 -1.84
CA ILE A 61 5.40 15.18 -1.99
C ILE A 61 6.70 14.89 -2.76
N ILE A 62 6.97 15.60 -3.83
CA ILE A 62 8.23 15.50 -4.60
C ILE A 62 9.43 15.74 -3.68
N ASN A 63 9.34 16.71 -2.79
CA ASN A 63 10.37 17.04 -1.82
C ASN A 63 10.67 15.90 -0.83
N ARG A 64 9.73 14.96 -0.60
CA ARG A 64 9.99 13.76 0.22
C ARG A 64 11.09 12.87 -0.36
N VAL A 65 11.35 12.92 -1.67
CA VAL A 65 12.40 12.16 -2.36
C VAL A 65 13.55 13.06 -2.78
N CYS A 66 13.26 14.33 -3.16
CA CYS A 66 14.28 15.30 -3.57
C CYS A 66 15.31 15.58 -2.46
N TRP A 67 14.90 15.49 -1.19
CA TRP A 67 15.74 15.75 -0.03
C TRP A 67 15.96 14.49 0.78
N ARG A 68 17.14 14.35 1.39
CA ARG A 68 17.48 13.23 2.27
C ARG A 68 16.99 13.50 3.68
N TYR A 69 16.22 12.53 4.23
CA TYR A 69 15.70 12.55 5.58
C TYR A 69 16.44 11.51 6.43
N PHE A 70 17.08 11.95 7.50
CA PHE A 70 17.77 11.05 8.44
C PHE A 70 16.93 10.89 9.70
N TYR A 71 16.38 9.70 9.90
CA TYR A 71 15.63 9.36 11.10
C TYR A 71 16.54 8.67 12.12
N PRO A 72 16.86 9.31 13.28
CA PRO A 72 17.64 8.64 14.32
C PRO A 72 16.81 7.53 14.98
N ASN A 73 17.41 6.34 15.12
CA ASN A 73 16.76 5.12 15.64
C ASN A 73 16.36 5.17 17.11
N LYS A 74 16.70 6.21 17.89
CA LYS A 74 16.37 6.32 19.32
C LYS A 74 15.69 7.65 19.66
N VAL A 75 14.61 7.52 20.44
CA VAL A 75 13.84 8.65 20.98
C VAL A 75 14.55 9.18 22.22
N THR A 76 15.34 10.24 22.09
CA THR A 76 15.96 10.97 23.20
C THR A 76 15.86 12.48 22.95
N ILE A 77 16.15 13.28 23.98
CA ILE A 77 16.25 14.76 23.93
C ILE A 77 17.06 15.25 22.73
N MET A 78 18.05 14.48 22.30
CA MET A 78 18.78 14.64 21.02
C MET A 78 17.87 14.71 19.77
N ARG A 79 16.66 14.16 19.81
CA ARG A 79 15.71 14.21 18.69
C ARG A 79 15.15 15.62 18.47
N ARG A 80 14.94 16.39 19.54
CA ARG A 80 14.49 17.80 19.44
C ARG A 80 15.62 18.69 18.90
N ILE A 81 16.83 18.51 19.38
CA ILE A 81 18.02 19.25 18.94
C ILE A 81 18.35 18.90 17.47
N LYS A 82 18.34 17.61 17.11
CA LYS A 82 18.55 17.18 15.72
C LYS A 82 17.43 17.63 14.78
N ARG A 83 16.19 17.69 15.24
CA ARG A 83 15.08 18.23 14.44
C ARG A 83 15.23 19.72 14.16
N LEU A 84 15.75 20.48 15.14
CA LEU A 84 16.08 21.90 14.98
C LEU A 84 17.30 22.10 14.07
N ALA A 85 18.34 21.33 14.28
CA ALA A 85 19.54 21.34 13.43
C ALA A 85 19.25 20.90 11.97
N MET A 86 18.36 19.91 11.77
CA MET A 86 17.93 19.51 10.43
C MET A 86 17.08 20.58 9.73
N LYS A 87 16.30 21.38 10.47
CA LYS A 87 15.61 22.53 9.89
C LYS A 87 16.58 23.65 9.44
N CYS A 88 17.71 23.79 10.12
CA CYS A 88 18.63 24.91 9.88
C CYS A 88 19.82 24.58 8.99
N CYS A 89 20.31 23.34 8.92
CA CYS A 89 21.67 23.10 8.40
C CYS A 89 21.88 21.95 7.42
N CYS A 90 20.97 21.01 7.21
CA CYS A 90 21.32 19.77 6.51
C CYS A 90 20.24 19.15 5.63
N HIS A 91 19.60 19.93 4.77
CA HIS A 91 18.87 19.34 3.65
C HIS A 91 19.88 19.00 2.54
N LYS A 92 20.48 17.83 2.61
CA LYS A 92 21.29 17.33 1.49
C LYS A 92 20.35 16.87 0.38
N LYS A 93 20.56 17.43 -0.80
CA LYS A 93 19.83 17.00 -2.00
C LYS A 93 20.14 15.53 -2.28
N ASN A 94 19.14 14.80 -2.72
CA ASN A 94 19.29 13.41 -3.14
C ASN A 94 20.09 13.34 -4.46
N PRO A 95 21.29 12.77 -4.49
CA PRO A 95 22.13 12.76 -5.70
C PRO A 95 21.56 11.87 -6.82
N TYR A 96 20.64 10.98 -6.49
CA TYR A 96 20.00 10.07 -7.46
C TYR A 96 18.66 10.60 -7.97
N PHE A 97 18.19 11.75 -7.46
CA PHE A 97 16.86 12.28 -7.78
C PHE A 97 16.67 12.51 -9.29
N SER A 98 17.68 13.06 -9.97
CA SER A 98 17.62 13.33 -11.42
C SER A 98 17.65 12.07 -12.30
N LYS A 99 17.91 10.91 -11.73
CA LYS A 99 17.93 9.61 -12.42
C LYS A 99 16.60 8.86 -12.29
N LEU A 100 15.69 9.37 -11.45
CA LEU A 100 14.37 8.77 -11.28
C LEU A 100 13.45 9.16 -12.45
N PRO A 101 12.53 8.26 -12.85
CA PRO A 101 11.42 8.62 -13.72
C PRO A 101 10.49 9.61 -13.01
N THR A 102 9.45 10.05 -13.70
CA THR A 102 8.44 10.94 -13.12
C THR A 102 7.83 10.31 -11.88
N LEU A 103 8.03 10.96 -10.73
CA LEU A 103 7.54 10.44 -9.46
C LEU A 103 6.02 10.31 -9.46
N LYS A 104 5.55 9.23 -8.87
CA LYS A 104 4.14 8.97 -8.60
C LYS A 104 3.96 8.63 -7.13
N LYS A 105 2.77 8.95 -6.59
CA LYS A 105 2.39 8.65 -5.22
C LYS A 105 1.08 7.88 -5.19
N GLY A 106 0.90 7.06 -4.16
CA GLY A 106 -0.34 6.36 -3.86
C GLY A 106 -0.25 5.63 -2.52
N SER A 107 -1.20 4.76 -2.26
CA SER A 107 -1.18 3.92 -1.06
C SER A 107 -0.13 2.81 -1.18
N GLN A 108 0.49 2.44 -0.06
CA GLN A 108 1.39 1.29 0.01
C GLN A 108 0.66 -0.07 -0.11
N TRP A 109 -0.66 -0.09 0.04
CA TRP A 109 -1.48 -1.30 0.03
C TRP A 109 -1.79 -1.68 -1.41
N LEU A 110 -0.97 -2.55 -1.96
CA LEU A 110 -1.00 -2.98 -3.36
C LEU A 110 -1.28 -4.48 -3.47
N ALA A 111 -1.78 -4.89 -4.64
CA ALA A 111 -1.81 -6.28 -5.05
C ALA A 111 -1.22 -6.40 -6.45
N ILE A 112 -0.26 -7.29 -6.59
CA ILE A 112 0.51 -7.47 -7.83
C ILE A 112 0.52 -8.92 -8.27
N THR A 113 0.59 -9.11 -9.59
CA THR A 113 0.77 -10.44 -10.17
C THR A 113 2.19 -10.97 -9.92
N ASN A 114 2.35 -12.30 -10.04
CA ASN A 114 3.68 -12.93 -10.07
C ASN A 114 4.54 -12.38 -11.21
N TYR A 115 3.95 -12.04 -12.37
CA TYR A 115 4.66 -11.46 -13.51
C TYR A 115 5.28 -10.09 -13.17
N PHE A 116 4.52 -9.21 -12.53
CA PHE A 116 5.05 -7.90 -12.15
C PHE A 116 6.05 -8.01 -11.00
N ARG A 117 5.84 -8.96 -10.05
CA ARG A 117 6.83 -9.24 -9.00
C ARG A 117 8.20 -9.60 -9.62
N ASP A 118 8.24 -10.50 -10.61
CA ASP A 118 9.50 -10.89 -11.26
C ASP A 118 10.11 -9.71 -12.01
N TYR A 119 9.29 -8.96 -12.75
CA TYR A 119 9.74 -7.77 -13.45
C TYR A 119 10.33 -6.69 -12.51
N ILE A 120 9.83 -6.54 -11.29
CA ILE A 120 10.41 -5.62 -10.31
C ILE A 120 11.89 -5.92 -10.08
N PHE A 121 12.25 -7.20 -9.93
CA PHE A 121 13.66 -7.58 -9.70
C PHE A 121 14.53 -7.33 -10.93
N ASP A 122 14.03 -7.64 -12.12
CA ASP A 122 14.73 -7.35 -13.37
C ASP A 122 14.93 -5.85 -13.56
N TYR A 123 13.90 -5.06 -13.30
CA TYR A 123 13.98 -3.60 -13.35
C TYR A 123 15.02 -3.05 -12.39
N LEU A 124 15.02 -3.52 -11.14
CA LEU A 124 15.96 -3.06 -10.11
C LEU A 124 17.40 -3.48 -10.42
N ALA A 125 17.62 -4.63 -11.05
CA ALA A 125 18.93 -5.07 -11.52
C ALA A 125 19.44 -4.16 -12.66
N ALA A 126 18.57 -3.75 -13.57
CA ALA A 126 18.91 -2.83 -14.67
C ALA A 126 19.08 -1.36 -14.20
N HIS A 127 18.46 -0.98 -13.06
CA HIS A 127 18.49 0.38 -12.53
C HIS A 127 19.06 0.42 -11.09
N PRO A 128 20.38 0.21 -10.91
CA PRO A 128 21.00 0.06 -9.59
C PRO A 128 20.89 1.31 -8.70
N ASP A 129 20.63 2.48 -9.29
CA ASP A 129 20.43 3.75 -8.56
C ASP A 129 19.00 3.90 -7.99
N PHE A 130 18.04 3.07 -8.39
CA PHE A 130 16.64 3.24 -8.03
C PHE A 130 16.38 3.04 -6.52
N ILE A 131 16.86 1.94 -5.93
CA ILE A 131 16.77 1.71 -4.47
C ILE A 131 17.51 2.79 -3.68
N PRO A 132 18.78 3.13 -4.00
CA PRO A 132 19.49 4.23 -3.34
C PRO A 132 18.77 5.58 -3.38
N ALA A 133 18.02 5.85 -4.44
CA ALA A 133 17.24 7.09 -4.59
C ALA A 133 16.12 7.21 -3.55
N PHE A 134 15.56 6.10 -3.09
CA PHE A 134 14.49 6.10 -2.08
C PHE A 134 14.97 5.84 -0.64
N ARG A 135 16.22 5.44 -0.44
CA ARG A 135 16.72 4.99 0.88
C ARG A 135 16.54 5.99 2.01
N TYR A 136 16.63 7.28 1.73
CA TYR A 136 16.49 8.35 2.71
C TYR A 136 15.28 9.24 2.46
N SER A 137 14.31 8.75 1.71
CA SER A 137 13.06 9.45 1.43
C SER A 137 12.08 9.36 2.58
N HIS A 138 11.17 10.33 2.68
CA HIS A 138 10.07 10.28 3.62
C HIS A 138 8.89 9.54 2.99
N CYS A 139 8.36 8.48 3.65
CA CYS A 139 7.28 7.63 3.13
C CYS A 139 7.59 7.09 1.72
N ALA A 140 8.76 6.49 1.56
CA ALA A 140 9.19 5.91 0.29
C ALA A 140 8.26 4.80 -0.22
N ASP A 141 7.63 4.08 0.67
CA ASP A 141 6.66 3.01 0.42
C ASP A 141 5.39 3.47 -0.30
N GLU A 142 5.07 4.77 -0.21
CA GLU A 142 3.96 5.38 -0.94
C GLU A 142 4.33 5.86 -2.35
N MET A 143 5.60 5.75 -2.74
CA MET A 143 6.09 6.32 -4.00
C MET A 143 6.92 5.34 -4.83
N PHE A 144 7.56 4.36 -4.22
CA PHE A 144 8.51 3.46 -4.86
C PHE A 144 7.86 2.61 -5.96
N PHE A 145 6.85 1.83 -5.62
CA PHE A 145 6.17 0.93 -6.56
C PHE A 145 5.29 1.70 -7.55
N GLN A 146 4.71 2.81 -7.13
CA GLN A 146 3.92 3.71 -7.96
C GLN A 146 4.78 4.34 -9.07
N THR A 147 5.99 4.77 -8.71
CA THR A 147 6.94 5.35 -9.68
C THR A 147 7.48 4.26 -10.61
N LEU A 148 7.83 3.08 -10.08
CA LEU A 148 8.37 1.99 -10.87
C LEU A 148 7.37 1.52 -11.94
N ILE A 149 6.12 1.21 -11.57
CA ILE A 149 5.14 0.67 -12.53
C ILE A 149 4.85 1.65 -13.67
N CYS A 150 4.79 2.96 -13.38
CA CYS A 150 4.50 3.97 -14.40
C CYS A 150 5.59 4.12 -15.47
N ASP A 151 6.80 3.64 -15.19
CA ASP A 151 7.93 3.63 -16.14
C ASP A 151 8.03 2.31 -16.93
N THR A 152 6.99 1.49 -16.91
CA THR A 152 7.00 0.16 -17.49
C THR A 152 5.78 -0.11 -18.37
N SER A 153 5.85 -1.18 -19.18
CA SER A 153 4.70 -1.68 -19.95
C SER A 153 3.53 -2.16 -19.07
N PHE A 154 3.76 -2.40 -17.79
CA PHE A 154 2.71 -2.79 -16.84
C PHE A 154 1.78 -1.62 -16.49
N ALA A 155 2.18 -0.36 -16.72
CA ALA A 155 1.34 0.81 -16.49
C ALA A 155 -0.03 0.72 -17.16
N ALA A 156 -0.09 0.18 -18.39
CA ALA A 156 -1.34 0.01 -19.14
C ALA A 156 -2.31 -1.01 -18.52
N ARG A 157 -1.82 -1.89 -17.64
CA ARG A 157 -2.60 -2.92 -16.94
C ARG A 157 -2.83 -2.59 -15.47
N ASN A 158 -2.33 -1.46 -15.00
CA ASN A 158 -2.56 -1.00 -13.64
C ASN A 158 -3.94 -0.32 -13.53
N THR A 159 -4.76 -0.81 -12.61
CA THR A 159 -6.09 -0.24 -12.35
C THR A 159 -6.03 1.08 -11.60
N CYS A 160 -4.88 1.48 -11.08
CA CYS A 160 -4.66 2.62 -10.19
C CYS A 160 -5.52 2.59 -8.91
N SER A 161 -6.08 1.44 -8.56
CA SER A 161 -6.98 1.24 -7.43
C SER A 161 -6.36 0.35 -6.35
N SER A 162 -6.84 0.47 -5.11
CA SER A 162 -6.51 -0.44 -4.02
C SER A 162 -7.62 -1.47 -3.83
N LEU A 163 -7.23 -2.71 -3.55
CA LEU A 163 -8.14 -3.73 -3.03
C LEU A 163 -8.37 -3.60 -1.52
N VAL A 164 -7.68 -2.68 -0.86
CA VAL A 164 -7.79 -2.39 0.58
C VAL A 164 -8.47 -1.03 0.77
N TYR A 165 -9.66 -1.04 1.32
CA TYR A 165 -10.38 0.18 1.68
C TYR A 165 -9.77 0.84 2.91
N THR A 166 -9.56 2.16 2.84
CA THR A 166 -9.14 3.01 3.97
C THR A 166 -9.98 4.28 3.98
N ASP A 167 -10.53 4.63 5.14
CA ASP A 167 -11.30 5.87 5.28
C ASP A 167 -10.41 6.98 5.85
N TRP A 168 -10.19 8.02 5.05
CA TRP A 168 -9.41 9.21 5.41
C TRP A 168 -10.31 10.43 5.69
N LYS A 169 -11.64 10.26 5.66
CA LYS A 169 -12.56 11.36 5.94
C LYS A 169 -12.39 11.83 7.39
N ASN A 170 -12.24 13.14 7.56
CA ASN A 170 -12.09 13.79 8.87
C ASN A 170 -10.84 13.38 9.68
N THR A 171 -9.78 12.95 9.02
CA THR A 171 -8.51 12.59 9.67
C THR A 171 -7.33 13.14 8.91
N ASP A 172 -6.37 13.79 9.62
CA ASP A 172 -5.21 14.44 8.99
C ASP A 172 -3.96 13.55 8.92
N SER A 173 -3.84 12.57 9.81
CA SER A 173 -2.58 11.82 9.97
C SER A 173 -2.69 10.30 9.91
N HIS A 174 -3.87 9.76 10.18
CA HIS A 174 -4.11 8.31 10.20
C HIS A 174 -5.51 8.01 9.63
N PRO A 175 -5.71 6.89 8.92
CA PRO A 175 -7.05 6.49 8.51
C PRO A 175 -7.90 6.14 9.74
N LYS A 176 -9.20 6.26 9.58
CA LYS A 176 -10.19 5.88 10.60
C LYS A 176 -9.96 4.44 11.08
N THR A 177 -10.02 4.22 12.40
CA THR A 177 -10.15 2.89 12.97
C THR A 177 -11.64 2.52 12.96
N PHE A 178 -11.96 1.43 12.27
CA PHE A 178 -13.33 0.92 12.17
C PHE A 178 -13.72 0.18 13.45
N THR A 179 -14.96 0.39 13.86
CA THR A 179 -15.58 -0.23 15.03
C THR A 179 -16.77 -1.08 14.59
N THR A 180 -17.40 -1.77 15.53
CA THR A 180 -18.63 -2.53 15.29
C THR A 180 -19.74 -1.68 14.65
N ASN A 181 -19.80 -0.39 14.96
CA ASN A 181 -20.79 0.53 14.38
C ASN A 181 -20.56 0.84 12.90
N ASP A 182 -19.39 0.56 12.37
CA ASP A 182 -19.04 0.80 10.96
C ASP A 182 -19.33 -0.39 10.05
N LEU A 183 -19.70 -1.55 10.62
CA LEU A 183 -19.81 -2.79 9.87
C LEU A 183 -20.88 -2.76 8.78
N GLU A 184 -22.02 -2.13 9.03
CA GLU A 184 -23.08 -1.98 8.01
C GLU A 184 -22.59 -1.12 6.84
N HIS A 185 -21.84 -0.05 7.11
CA HIS A 185 -21.22 0.77 6.08
C HIS A 185 -20.21 -0.05 5.26
N LEU A 186 -19.37 -0.83 5.93
CA LEU A 186 -18.39 -1.69 5.25
C LEU A 186 -19.06 -2.78 4.41
N ALA A 187 -20.17 -3.35 4.90
CA ALA A 187 -20.96 -4.30 4.14
C ALA A 187 -21.57 -3.68 2.86
N ALA A 188 -21.98 -2.42 2.93
CA ALA A 188 -22.48 -1.68 1.77
C ALA A 188 -21.42 -1.43 0.70
N LEU A 189 -20.12 -1.39 1.05
CA LEU A 189 -19.00 -1.23 0.12
C LEU A 189 -18.76 -2.47 -0.76
N LYS A 190 -19.46 -3.57 -0.52
CA LYS A 190 -19.37 -4.78 -1.37
C LYS A 190 -19.80 -4.55 -2.81
N SER A 191 -20.52 -3.48 -3.08
CA SER A 191 -20.96 -3.11 -4.43
C SER A 191 -19.94 -2.21 -5.12
N ILE A 192 -19.73 -2.42 -6.41
CA ILE A 192 -18.91 -1.56 -7.26
C ILE A 192 -19.58 -0.18 -7.34
N SER A 193 -18.82 0.88 -7.12
CA SER A 193 -19.28 2.26 -7.25
C SER A 193 -18.41 3.03 -8.25
N LYS A 194 -18.87 4.22 -8.66
CA LYS A 194 -18.06 5.11 -9.51
C LYS A 194 -16.75 5.56 -8.83
N GLU A 195 -16.75 5.64 -7.50
CA GLU A 195 -15.57 5.96 -6.70
C GLU A 195 -14.59 4.78 -6.58
N TYR A 196 -15.12 3.54 -6.66
CA TYR A 196 -14.34 2.32 -6.53
C TYR A 196 -14.70 1.40 -7.70
N PRO A 197 -13.94 1.47 -8.82
CA PRO A 197 -14.18 0.63 -10.01
C PRO A 197 -14.00 -0.86 -9.70
N TYR A 198 -13.31 -1.18 -8.61
CA TYR A 198 -13.22 -2.51 -8.03
C TYR A 198 -13.76 -2.48 -6.61
N SER A 199 -14.68 -3.40 -6.31
CA SER A 199 -15.15 -3.58 -4.93
C SER A 199 -13.96 -3.97 -4.04
N PRO A 200 -13.71 -3.27 -2.92
CA PRO A 200 -12.60 -3.61 -2.05
C PRO A 200 -12.77 -5.03 -1.47
N LEU A 201 -11.67 -5.76 -1.42
CA LEU A 201 -11.64 -7.11 -0.85
C LEU A 201 -11.32 -7.09 0.64
N PHE A 202 -10.67 -6.04 1.10
CA PHE A 202 -10.21 -5.86 2.47
C PHE A 202 -10.52 -4.44 2.94
N ALA A 203 -10.54 -4.24 4.26
CA ALA A 203 -10.57 -2.91 4.86
C ALA A 203 -9.55 -2.81 6.01
N ARG A 204 -9.12 -1.59 6.25
CA ARG A 204 -8.31 -1.21 7.39
C ARG A 204 -8.65 0.22 7.82
N LYS A 205 -8.59 0.53 9.06
CA LYS A 205 -7.85 -0.10 10.15
C LYS A 205 -8.83 -0.63 11.18
N PHE A 206 -8.58 -1.82 11.71
CA PHE A 206 -9.32 -2.38 12.83
C PHE A 206 -8.41 -2.48 14.05
N ASP A 207 -9.00 -2.52 15.24
CA ASP A 207 -8.31 -2.77 16.50
C ASP A 207 -8.93 -3.95 17.27
N ASP A 208 -8.36 -4.28 18.41
CA ASP A 208 -8.79 -5.42 19.23
C ASP A 208 -10.17 -5.23 19.88
N GLY A 209 -10.77 -4.02 19.80
CA GLY A 209 -12.10 -3.72 20.32
C GLY A 209 -13.24 -4.12 19.39
N LEU A 210 -12.94 -4.66 18.20
CA LEU A 210 -13.96 -5.09 17.25
C LEU A 210 -14.70 -6.36 17.75
N ASP A 211 -16.04 -6.32 17.74
CA ASP A 211 -16.86 -7.52 17.96
C ASP A 211 -16.77 -8.44 16.72
N ILE A 212 -15.93 -9.46 16.83
CA ILE A 212 -15.67 -10.43 15.76
C ILE A 212 -16.92 -11.27 15.42
N ALA A 213 -17.79 -11.56 16.39
CA ALA A 213 -19.02 -12.31 16.14
C ALA A 213 -19.97 -11.49 15.26
N ARG A 214 -20.16 -10.23 15.62
CA ARG A 214 -20.97 -9.27 14.84
C ARG A 214 -20.37 -8.98 13.46
N TYR A 215 -19.05 -8.87 13.38
CA TYR A 215 -18.35 -8.72 12.10
C TYR A 215 -18.64 -9.90 11.15
N ARG A 216 -18.55 -11.16 11.66
CA ARG A 216 -18.82 -12.35 10.84
C ARG A 216 -20.29 -12.44 10.42
N GLU A 217 -21.19 -12.08 11.30
CA GLU A 217 -22.63 -12.05 11.02
C GLU A 217 -22.98 -11.07 9.91
N ILE A 218 -22.54 -9.81 10.05
CA ILE A 218 -22.90 -8.73 9.11
C ILE A 218 -22.22 -8.91 7.75
N LEU A 219 -20.93 -9.27 7.74
CA LEU A 219 -20.19 -9.33 6.46
C LEU A 219 -20.37 -10.66 5.73
N PHE A 220 -20.60 -11.76 6.44
CA PHE A 220 -20.62 -13.09 5.81
C PHE A 220 -21.90 -13.89 6.06
N GLY A 221 -22.86 -13.35 6.80
CA GLY A 221 -24.10 -14.06 7.17
C GLY A 221 -23.85 -15.28 8.06
N GLN A 222 -22.67 -15.39 8.67
CA GLN A 222 -22.31 -16.50 9.55
C GLN A 222 -22.76 -16.17 10.98
N GLY A 223 -24.02 -16.50 11.29
CA GLY A 223 -24.49 -16.52 12.67
C GLY A 223 -23.60 -17.46 13.51
N THR A 224 -23.34 -17.08 14.75
CA THR A 224 -22.58 -17.88 15.75
C THR A 224 -23.21 -19.27 15.88
N LYS A 225 -22.71 -20.26 15.13
CA LYS A 225 -22.83 -21.63 15.58
C LYS A 225 -21.95 -21.72 16.82
N ALA A 226 -22.60 -21.70 18.00
CA ALA A 226 -21.91 -21.94 19.23
C ALA A 226 -21.10 -23.24 19.07
N ALA A 227 -19.77 -23.12 19.27
CA ALA A 227 -18.95 -24.30 19.43
C ALA A 227 -19.50 -25.06 20.65
N ARG A 228 -20.11 -26.23 20.40
CA ARG A 228 -20.41 -27.25 21.41
C ARG A 228 -19.18 -28.09 21.57
#